data_043df8be82f425377ef9c81e0b348476
#
_entry.id   043df8be82f425377ef9c81e0b348476
#
_cell.length_a   1.000
_cell.length_b   1.000
_cell.length_c   1.000
_cell.angle_alpha   90.00
_cell.angle_beta   90.00
_cell.angle_gamma   90.00
#
_symmetry.space_group_name_H-M   'P 1'
#
loop_
_entity.id
_entity.type
_entity.pdbx_description
1 polymer ?
#
loop_
_entity_poly.entity_id
_entity_poly.type
_entity_poly.pdbx_seq_one_letter_code
_entity_poly.pdbx_strand_id
1 'polypeptide(L)'
;VLKRLFETNLFSNIQISFEEGILNIKIQENPTINLVKFAGNSKIKDEDLVIEILLKERSVYSRSKVKKDIERMLSLYQRAGRLSTEINPKLEMLDNNRVNLTFEITESDIAKVSNIIILGNSIYSANKIKSIMKTKEKTLLRFLSSSDNYDPDKLEYDKQLITQFYNNNGYPEFKFTSSIAQLKTNTNNFEIILNINEGNKFNFGELEVESKLKKINPQFVKTILPIKKGGIFDRSLLKESVEQLKEIAKSEGYSFIEIDTNLLDGSEPNVVDVRLIINEGPRVYVNN
;
A
#
# COMPACT_ATOMS: atom_id res chain seq x y z
N VAL A 1 38.63 -14.73 -9.07
CA VAL A 1 38.44 -14.80 -10.54
C VAL A 1 37.06 -15.44 -10.85
N LEU A 2 36.79 -16.67 -10.39
CA LEU A 2 35.54 -17.43 -10.68
C LEU A 2 34.26 -16.62 -10.39
N LYS A 3 34.14 -16.04 -9.17
CA LYS A 3 32.98 -15.24 -8.77
C LYS A 3 32.74 -14.05 -9.70
N ARG A 4 33.81 -13.33 -10.07
CA ARG A 4 33.74 -12.18 -11.00
C ARG A 4 33.25 -12.59 -12.39
N LEU A 5 33.69 -13.76 -12.90
CA LEU A 5 33.23 -14.28 -14.19
C LEU A 5 31.75 -14.66 -14.17
N PHE A 6 31.25 -15.30 -13.11
CA PHE A 6 29.82 -15.59 -12.95
C PHE A 6 28.96 -14.31 -12.81
N GLU A 7 29.48 -13.29 -12.13
CA GLU A 7 28.77 -12.01 -11.96
C GLU A 7 28.54 -11.27 -13.28
N THR A 8 29.34 -11.56 -14.32
CA THR A 8 29.12 -10.98 -15.67
C THR A 8 27.84 -11.49 -16.34
N ASN A 9 27.32 -12.64 -15.92
CA ASN A 9 26.22 -13.36 -16.55
C ASN A 9 26.44 -13.74 -18.04
N LEU A 10 27.69 -13.74 -18.49
CA LEU A 10 28.03 -14.09 -19.87
C LEU A 10 28.22 -15.60 -20.07
N PHE A 11 28.46 -16.35 -19.00
CA PHE A 11 28.84 -17.74 -19.06
C PHE A 11 27.81 -18.64 -18.38
N SER A 12 27.46 -19.75 -19.04
CA SER A 12 26.59 -20.82 -18.50
C SER A 12 27.36 -21.80 -17.62
N ASN A 13 28.64 -22.01 -17.95
CA ASN A 13 29.52 -22.88 -17.17
C ASN A 13 30.96 -22.33 -17.18
N ILE A 14 31.63 -22.43 -16.03
CA ILE A 14 33.04 -22.04 -15.86
C ILE A 14 33.71 -23.13 -15.04
N GLN A 15 34.69 -23.81 -15.65
CA GLN A 15 35.52 -24.80 -14.99
C GLN A 15 36.95 -24.27 -14.90
N ILE A 16 37.54 -24.34 -13.73
CA ILE A 16 38.91 -23.93 -13.49
C ILE A 16 39.67 -25.12 -12.95
N SER A 17 40.74 -25.55 -13.63
CA SER A 17 41.68 -26.54 -13.15
C SER A 17 43.08 -25.98 -13.12
N PHE A 18 43.92 -26.44 -12.21
CA PHE A 18 45.30 -26.08 -12.09
C PHE A 18 46.15 -27.35 -12.15
N GLU A 19 46.92 -27.52 -13.23
CA GLU A 19 47.73 -28.71 -13.47
C GLU A 19 49.12 -28.27 -13.95
N GLU A 20 50.16 -28.83 -13.37
CA GLU A 20 51.59 -28.60 -13.75
C GLU A 20 51.98 -27.13 -13.81
N GLY A 21 51.43 -26.26 -12.94
CA GLY A 21 51.73 -24.83 -12.94
C GLY A 21 50.90 -24.02 -13.95
N ILE A 22 50.01 -24.66 -14.70
CA ILE A 22 49.14 -24.03 -15.71
C ILE A 22 47.71 -23.92 -15.18
N LEU A 23 47.14 -22.71 -15.23
CA LEU A 23 45.72 -22.46 -14.91
C LEU A 23 44.89 -22.64 -16.18
N ASN A 24 44.09 -23.69 -16.23
CA ASN A 24 43.14 -23.95 -17.31
C ASN A 24 41.78 -23.40 -16.94
N ILE A 25 41.23 -22.56 -17.81
CA ILE A 25 39.87 -22.02 -17.65
C ILE A 25 39.03 -22.45 -18.85
N LYS A 26 38.09 -23.35 -18.61
CA LYS A 26 37.12 -23.77 -19.62
C LYS A 26 35.81 -23.03 -19.37
N ILE A 27 35.35 -22.29 -20.37
CA ILE A 27 34.13 -21.49 -20.29
C ILE A 27 33.14 -21.93 -21.36
N GLN A 28 31.85 -21.82 -21.03
CA GLN A 28 30.76 -22.01 -21.96
C GLN A 28 29.92 -20.72 -21.94
N GLU A 29 29.80 -20.08 -23.06
CA GLU A 29 29.05 -18.82 -23.19
C GLU A 29 27.55 -19.07 -23.10
N ASN A 30 26.83 -18.14 -22.50
CA ASN A 30 25.38 -18.11 -22.58
C ASN A 30 24.94 -17.75 -24.01
N PRO A 31 23.86 -18.33 -24.51
CA PRO A 31 23.36 -18.02 -25.85
C PRO A 31 22.85 -16.57 -25.95
N THR A 32 22.87 -16.03 -27.15
CA THR A 32 22.25 -14.73 -27.45
C THR A 32 20.77 -14.91 -27.77
N ILE A 33 19.92 -14.07 -27.22
CA ILE A 33 18.49 -14.07 -27.49
C ILE A 33 18.25 -13.60 -28.93
N ASN A 34 17.64 -14.47 -29.72
CA ASN A 34 17.23 -14.16 -31.09
C ASN A 34 15.85 -13.45 -31.09
N LEU A 35 14.91 -13.95 -30.29
CA LEU A 35 13.54 -13.44 -30.21
C LEU A 35 12.97 -13.67 -28.81
N VAL A 36 12.18 -12.72 -28.32
CA VAL A 36 11.35 -12.85 -27.11
C VAL A 36 9.89 -12.86 -27.53
N LYS A 37 9.13 -13.86 -27.07
CA LYS A 37 7.70 -14.02 -27.33
C LYS A 37 6.93 -14.19 -26.03
N PHE A 38 5.67 -13.77 -26.07
CA PHE A 38 4.67 -14.07 -25.05
C PHE A 38 3.59 -14.97 -25.66
N ALA A 39 3.08 -15.90 -24.90
CA ALA A 39 2.03 -16.81 -25.35
C ALA A 39 1.04 -17.08 -24.22
N GLY A 40 -0.25 -17.05 -24.50
CA GLY A 40 -1.32 -17.28 -23.52
C GLY A 40 -1.82 -16.04 -22.80
N ASN A 41 -1.17 -14.88 -23.00
CA ASN A 41 -1.61 -13.59 -22.49
C ASN A 41 -2.74 -13.03 -23.37
N SER A 42 -3.93 -12.94 -22.82
CA SER A 42 -5.11 -12.39 -23.50
C SER A 42 -5.64 -11.11 -22.85
N LYS A 43 -5.32 -10.89 -21.58
CA LYS A 43 -5.80 -9.77 -20.77
C LYS A 43 -4.80 -8.65 -20.64
N ILE A 44 -3.50 -8.99 -20.64
CA ILE A 44 -2.40 -8.03 -20.70
C ILE A 44 -1.73 -8.18 -22.05
N LYS A 45 -1.56 -7.08 -22.77
CA LYS A 45 -1.01 -7.09 -24.12
C LYS A 45 0.51 -7.25 -24.12
N ASP A 46 1.07 -7.70 -25.25
CA ASP A 46 2.52 -7.86 -25.43
C ASP A 46 3.27 -6.54 -25.19
N GLU A 47 2.69 -5.41 -25.63
CA GLU A 47 3.29 -4.08 -25.48
C GLU A 47 3.52 -3.72 -24.02
N ASP A 48 2.59 -4.09 -23.11
CA ASP A 48 2.68 -3.85 -21.68
C ASP A 48 3.73 -4.79 -21.04
N LEU A 49 3.76 -6.06 -21.46
CA LEU A 49 4.72 -7.05 -20.97
C LEU A 49 6.16 -6.72 -21.39
N VAL A 50 6.37 -6.25 -22.64
CA VAL A 50 7.69 -5.86 -23.15
C VAL A 50 8.33 -4.73 -22.35
N ILE A 51 7.54 -3.83 -21.78
CA ILE A 51 8.03 -2.72 -20.93
C ILE A 51 8.60 -3.26 -19.61
N GLU A 52 8.00 -4.31 -19.08
CA GLU A 52 8.40 -4.88 -17.78
C GLU A 52 9.66 -5.73 -17.84
N ILE A 53 10.03 -6.30 -19.00
CA ILE A 53 11.16 -7.20 -19.11
C ILE A 53 12.49 -6.49 -19.40
N LEU A 54 13.56 -7.03 -18.83
CA LEU A 54 14.95 -6.60 -19.06
C LEU A 54 15.59 -7.28 -20.27
N LEU A 55 15.23 -8.56 -20.50
CA LEU A 55 15.74 -9.34 -21.60
C LEU A 55 15.10 -8.91 -22.92
N LYS A 56 15.96 -8.58 -23.88
CA LYS A 56 15.53 -8.14 -25.22
C LYS A 56 16.29 -8.93 -26.27
N GLU A 57 15.81 -8.87 -27.50
CA GLU A 57 16.54 -9.39 -28.65
C GLU A 57 17.98 -8.88 -28.68
N ARG A 58 18.88 -9.72 -29.12
CA ARG A 58 20.33 -9.50 -29.17
C ARG A 58 21.04 -9.36 -27.80
N SER A 59 20.31 -9.52 -26.70
CA SER A 59 20.95 -9.56 -25.39
C SER A 59 21.39 -10.99 -25.04
N VAL A 60 22.39 -11.11 -24.14
CA VAL A 60 22.84 -12.41 -23.64
C VAL A 60 21.79 -12.98 -22.67
N TYR A 61 21.38 -14.21 -22.91
CA TYR A 61 20.48 -14.95 -22.04
C TYR A 61 21.07 -15.09 -20.62
N SER A 62 20.26 -14.90 -19.62
CA SER A 62 20.64 -15.12 -18.22
C SER A 62 19.44 -15.62 -17.41
N ARG A 63 19.62 -16.76 -16.76
CA ARG A 63 18.57 -17.34 -15.88
C ARG A 63 18.14 -16.37 -14.78
N SER A 64 19.07 -15.61 -14.22
CA SER A 64 18.78 -14.63 -13.19
C SER A 64 17.93 -13.46 -13.71
N LYS A 65 18.16 -13.02 -14.95
CA LYS A 65 17.32 -11.99 -15.59
C LYS A 65 15.94 -12.54 -15.95
N VAL A 66 15.83 -13.76 -16.47
CA VAL A 66 14.54 -14.42 -16.72
C VAL A 66 13.70 -14.46 -15.46
N LYS A 67 14.31 -14.86 -14.32
CA LYS A 67 13.58 -14.89 -13.03
C LYS A 67 13.07 -13.50 -12.65
N LYS A 68 13.90 -12.47 -12.77
CA LYS A 68 13.50 -11.07 -12.50
C LYS A 68 12.40 -10.58 -13.44
N ASP A 69 12.46 -10.95 -14.71
CA ASP A 69 11.45 -10.59 -15.70
C ASP A 69 10.11 -11.26 -15.38
N ILE A 70 10.13 -12.54 -14.97
CA ILE A 70 8.93 -13.25 -14.50
C ILE A 70 8.34 -12.56 -13.27
N GLU A 71 9.17 -12.21 -12.27
CA GLU A 71 8.72 -11.51 -11.05
C GLU A 71 8.06 -10.17 -11.39
N ARG A 72 8.59 -9.41 -12.34
CA ARG A 72 8.02 -8.13 -12.81
C ARG A 72 6.69 -8.32 -13.53
N MET A 73 6.63 -9.27 -14.47
CA MET A 73 5.39 -9.60 -15.17
C MET A 73 4.32 -10.11 -14.20
N LEU A 74 4.66 -10.98 -13.24
CA LEU A 74 3.73 -11.42 -12.20
C LEU A 74 3.23 -10.25 -11.36
N SER A 75 4.09 -9.28 -11.03
CA SER A 75 3.67 -8.07 -10.32
C SER A 75 2.67 -7.24 -11.13
N LEU A 76 2.83 -7.18 -12.46
CA LEU A 76 1.85 -6.53 -13.35
C LEU A 76 0.49 -7.25 -13.30
N TYR A 77 0.48 -8.59 -13.40
CA TYR A 77 -0.72 -9.41 -13.27
C TYR A 77 -1.38 -9.27 -11.89
N GLN A 78 -0.57 -9.21 -10.83
CA GLN A 78 -1.06 -9.00 -9.46
C GLN A 78 -1.75 -7.65 -9.29
N ARG A 79 -1.17 -6.56 -9.84
CA ARG A 79 -1.82 -5.24 -9.87
C ARG A 79 -3.15 -5.25 -10.64
N ALA A 80 -3.26 -6.12 -11.65
CA ALA A 80 -4.51 -6.36 -12.39
C ALA A 80 -5.48 -7.32 -11.66
N GLY A 81 -5.19 -7.72 -10.41
CA GLY A 81 -6.03 -8.62 -9.60
C GLY A 81 -5.94 -10.10 -10.00
N ARG A 82 -4.97 -10.49 -10.85
CA ARG A 82 -4.80 -11.86 -11.38
C ARG A 82 -3.67 -12.58 -10.63
N LEU A 83 -3.94 -12.91 -9.38
CA LEU A 83 -2.93 -13.33 -8.39
C LEU A 83 -2.41 -14.75 -8.57
N SER A 84 -3.17 -15.62 -9.25
CA SER A 84 -2.79 -17.02 -9.52
C SER A 84 -2.27 -17.21 -10.95
N THR A 85 -1.84 -16.12 -11.62
CA THR A 85 -1.22 -16.23 -12.96
C THR A 85 0.12 -16.94 -12.84
N GLU A 86 0.38 -17.86 -13.75
CA GLU A 86 1.64 -18.60 -13.86
C GLU A 86 2.37 -18.20 -15.14
N ILE A 87 3.70 -18.08 -15.06
CA ILE A 87 4.57 -17.74 -16.20
C ILE A 87 5.74 -18.72 -16.22
N ASN A 88 5.81 -19.49 -17.32
CA ASN A 88 6.81 -20.50 -17.55
C ASN A 88 7.71 -20.13 -18.74
N PRO A 89 9.04 -19.96 -18.57
CA PRO A 89 9.92 -19.65 -19.68
C PRO A 89 10.24 -20.91 -20.48
N LYS A 90 10.05 -20.88 -21.79
CA LYS A 90 10.50 -21.89 -22.73
C LYS A 90 11.67 -21.40 -23.57
N LEU A 91 12.67 -22.23 -23.76
CA LEU A 91 13.86 -21.96 -24.57
C LEU A 91 13.88 -22.90 -25.75
N GLU A 92 14.02 -22.35 -26.94
CA GLU A 92 14.27 -23.04 -28.18
C GLU A 92 15.68 -22.70 -28.66
N MET A 93 16.58 -23.69 -28.62
CA MET A 93 17.97 -23.51 -29.08
C MET A 93 18.03 -23.45 -30.59
N LEU A 94 18.78 -22.49 -31.10
CA LEU A 94 19.02 -22.28 -32.51
C LEU A 94 20.53 -22.44 -32.83
N ASP A 95 20.86 -22.53 -34.12
CA ASP A 95 22.24 -22.52 -34.57
C ASP A 95 22.97 -21.24 -34.13
N ASN A 96 24.32 -21.32 -34.09
CA ASN A 96 25.22 -20.20 -33.76
C ASN A 96 25.01 -19.66 -32.34
N ASN A 97 24.81 -20.54 -31.34
CA ASN A 97 24.62 -20.21 -29.92
C ASN A 97 23.55 -19.12 -29.70
N ARG A 98 22.42 -19.25 -30.39
CA ARG A 98 21.23 -18.39 -30.24
C ARG A 98 20.06 -19.12 -29.61
N VAL A 99 19.13 -18.37 -29.05
CA VAL A 99 17.94 -18.95 -28.40
C VAL A 99 16.72 -18.07 -28.62
N ASN A 100 15.56 -18.68 -28.90
CA ASN A 100 14.28 -18.03 -28.75
C ASN A 100 13.78 -18.24 -27.33
N LEU A 101 13.34 -17.16 -26.67
CA LEU A 101 12.74 -17.20 -25.34
C LEU A 101 11.24 -16.93 -25.47
N THR A 102 10.42 -17.89 -25.07
CA THR A 102 8.96 -17.73 -25.01
C THR A 102 8.52 -17.77 -23.55
N PHE A 103 7.82 -16.75 -23.09
CA PHE A 103 7.13 -16.77 -21.80
C PHE A 103 5.72 -17.32 -22.02
N GLU A 104 5.48 -18.57 -21.58
CA GLU A 104 4.16 -19.18 -21.58
C GLU A 104 3.39 -18.73 -20.35
N ILE A 105 2.28 -18.04 -20.56
CA ILE A 105 1.50 -17.39 -19.52
C ILE A 105 0.15 -18.11 -19.42
N THR A 106 -0.15 -18.57 -18.21
CA THR A 106 -1.48 -19.08 -17.86
C THR A 106 -2.17 -18.04 -16.99
N GLU A 107 -3.01 -17.22 -17.61
CA GLU A 107 -3.72 -16.14 -16.92
C GLU A 107 -4.79 -16.71 -15.99
N SER A 108 -4.80 -16.23 -14.73
CA SER A 108 -5.90 -16.51 -13.81
C SER A 108 -7.07 -15.55 -14.00
N ASP A 109 -8.24 -15.93 -13.51
CA ASP A 109 -9.35 -14.98 -13.31
C ASP A 109 -9.01 -13.97 -12.24
N ILE A 110 -9.71 -12.83 -12.23
CA ILE A 110 -9.59 -11.84 -11.17
C ILE A 110 -10.07 -12.47 -9.87
N ALA A 111 -9.22 -12.46 -8.87
CA ALA A 111 -9.54 -13.01 -7.56
C ALA A 111 -10.56 -12.09 -6.85
N LYS A 112 -11.64 -12.69 -6.36
CA LYS A 112 -12.73 -11.99 -5.68
C LYS A 112 -12.71 -12.23 -4.18
N VAL A 113 -13.28 -11.32 -3.41
CA VAL A 113 -13.45 -11.47 -1.96
C VAL A 113 -14.72 -12.29 -1.71
N SER A 114 -14.56 -13.52 -1.23
CA SER A 114 -15.68 -14.41 -0.91
C SER A 114 -16.30 -14.11 0.45
N ASN A 115 -15.48 -13.71 1.42
CA ASN A 115 -15.91 -13.49 2.79
C ASN A 115 -15.01 -12.46 3.50
N ILE A 116 -15.62 -11.64 4.35
CA ILE A 116 -14.91 -10.72 5.25
C ILE A 116 -15.34 -11.05 6.67
N ILE A 117 -14.40 -11.45 7.51
CA ILE A 117 -14.63 -11.81 8.91
C ILE A 117 -14.04 -10.72 9.77
N ILE A 118 -14.87 -10.14 10.65
CA ILE A 118 -14.42 -9.19 11.66
C ILE A 118 -14.46 -9.91 13.01
N LEU A 119 -13.34 -9.88 13.73
CA LEU A 119 -13.20 -10.48 15.05
C LEU A 119 -12.79 -9.43 16.08
N GLY A 120 -13.28 -9.57 17.31
CA GLY A 120 -13.00 -8.64 18.41
C GLY A 120 -13.93 -7.42 18.46
N ASN A 121 -14.90 -7.33 17.54
CA ASN A 121 -15.92 -6.30 17.56
C ASN A 121 -17.00 -6.63 18.61
N SER A 122 -17.29 -5.71 19.50
CA SER A 122 -18.32 -5.79 20.53
C SER A 122 -19.24 -4.55 20.51
N ILE A 123 -18.71 -3.41 20.13
CA ILE A 123 -19.40 -2.11 20.12
C ILE A 123 -20.22 -1.94 18.85
N TYR A 124 -19.61 -2.22 17.70
CA TYR A 124 -20.30 -2.15 16.41
C TYR A 124 -20.41 -3.53 15.78
N SER A 125 -21.55 -3.82 15.17
CA SER A 125 -21.74 -5.07 14.46
C SER A 125 -20.79 -5.21 13.26
N ALA A 126 -20.41 -6.45 12.93
CA ALA A 126 -19.61 -6.74 11.75
C ALA A 126 -20.21 -6.14 10.47
N ASN A 127 -21.53 -6.16 10.32
CA ASN A 127 -22.21 -5.56 9.17
C ASN A 127 -22.05 -4.04 9.11
N LYS A 128 -22.07 -3.35 10.26
CA LYS A 128 -21.78 -1.91 10.32
C LYS A 128 -20.36 -1.62 9.87
N ILE A 129 -19.38 -2.38 10.36
CA ILE A 129 -17.97 -2.22 9.97
C ILE A 129 -17.77 -2.52 8.48
N LYS A 130 -18.33 -3.62 7.97
CA LYS A 130 -18.29 -3.96 6.53
C LYS A 130 -18.97 -2.90 5.65
N SER A 131 -19.99 -2.18 6.17
CA SER A 131 -20.65 -1.11 5.40
C SER A 131 -19.73 0.07 5.12
N ILE A 132 -18.73 0.34 5.99
CA ILE A 132 -17.74 1.42 5.86
C ILE A 132 -16.71 1.09 4.78
N MET A 133 -16.36 -0.17 4.63
CA MET A 133 -15.35 -0.64 3.67
C MET A 133 -15.80 -0.38 2.22
N LYS A 134 -14.86 -0.13 1.34
CA LYS A 134 -15.05 -0.11 -0.13
C LYS A 134 -15.00 -1.51 -0.72
N THR A 135 -14.16 -2.38 -0.15
CA THR A 135 -14.13 -3.81 -0.47
C THR A 135 -15.44 -4.45 -0.03
N LYS A 136 -16.05 -5.23 -0.92
CA LYS A 136 -17.32 -5.92 -0.66
C LYS A 136 -17.18 -7.41 -0.93
N GLU A 137 -17.98 -8.20 -0.25
CA GLU A 137 -18.09 -9.64 -0.50
C GLU A 137 -18.78 -9.89 -1.85
N LYS A 138 -18.34 -10.94 -2.54
CA LYS A 138 -18.94 -11.43 -3.78
C LYS A 138 -20.41 -11.81 -3.54
N THR A 139 -21.30 -11.28 -4.37
CA THR A 139 -22.71 -11.66 -4.40
C THR A 139 -23.19 -11.88 -5.84
N LEU A 140 -24.24 -12.68 -6.04
CA LEU A 140 -24.78 -12.96 -7.36
C LEU A 140 -25.24 -11.71 -8.12
N LEU A 141 -25.59 -10.63 -7.40
CA LEU A 141 -26.09 -9.38 -8.00
C LEU A 141 -24.95 -8.40 -8.37
N ARG A 142 -23.70 -8.70 -8.06
CA ARG A 142 -22.55 -7.79 -8.28
C ARG A 142 -21.69 -8.14 -9.48
N PHE A 143 -22.21 -8.86 -10.44
CA PHE A 143 -21.48 -9.23 -11.66
C PHE A 143 -21.05 -8.04 -12.52
N LEU A 144 -21.65 -6.86 -12.33
CA LEU A 144 -21.30 -5.60 -13.04
C LEU A 144 -20.41 -4.66 -12.19
N SER A 145 -20.02 -5.05 -10.98
CA SER A 145 -19.22 -4.23 -10.08
C SER A 145 -17.84 -4.85 -9.86
N SER A 146 -16.79 -4.01 -9.79
CA SER A 146 -15.44 -4.42 -9.37
C SER A 146 -15.19 -4.26 -7.86
N SER A 147 -16.24 -3.97 -7.08
CA SER A 147 -16.09 -3.75 -5.63
C SER A 147 -15.76 -5.03 -4.85
N ASP A 148 -16.03 -6.19 -5.43
CA ASP A 148 -15.72 -7.52 -4.88
C ASP A 148 -14.36 -8.08 -5.36
N ASN A 149 -13.62 -7.38 -6.23
CA ASN A 149 -12.26 -7.75 -6.58
C ASN A 149 -11.33 -7.54 -5.38
N TYR A 150 -10.47 -8.52 -5.12
CA TYR A 150 -9.44 -8.35 -4.12
C TYR A 150 -8.35 -7.40 -4.63
N ASP A 151 -8.04 -6.41 -3.80
CA ASP A 151 -7.03 -5.39 -4.04
C ASP A 151 -6.38 -5.05 -2.70
N PRO A 152 -5.07 -5.31 -2.52
CA PRO A 152 -4.36 -5.03 -1.28
C PRO A 152 -4.40 -3.55 -0.88
N ASP A 153 -4.24 -2.64 -1.84
CA ASP A 153 -4.22 -1.20 -1.57
C ASP A 153 -5.60 -0.71 -1.12
N LYS A 154 -6.64 -1.27 -1.73
CA LYS A 154 -8.03 -1.01 -1.33
C LYS A 154 -8.32 -1.54 0.08
N LEU A 155 -7.76 -2.69 0.45
CA LEU A 155 -7.87 -3.22 1.81
C LEU A 155 -7.16 -2.32 2.84
N GLU A 156 -5.98 -1.79 2.52
CA GLU A 156 -5.29 -0.83 3.38
C GLU A 156 -6.11 0.47 3.54
N TYR A 157 -6.71 0.95 2.46
CA TYR A 157 -7.63 2.10 2.52
C TYR A 157 -8.86 1.80 3.39
N ASP A 158 -9.44 0.61 3.28
CA ASP A 158 -10.56 0.17 4.13
C ASP A 158 -10.19 0.17 5.62
N LYS A 159 -8.97 -0.27 5.96
CA LYS A 159 -8.46 -0.21 7.34
C LYS A 159 -8.36 1.23 7.84
N GLN A 160 -7.93 2.16 6.99
CA GLN A 160 -7.91 3.59 7.33
C GLN A 160 -9.33 4.13 7.59
N LEU A 161 -10.30 3.78 6.74
CA LEU A 161 -11.70 4.19 6.90
C LEU A 161 -12.30 3.66 8.21
N ILE A 162 -12.04 2.40 8.55
CA ILE A 162 -12.49 1.80 9.81
C ILE A 162 -11.82 2.51 11.00
N THR A 163 -10.52 2.73 10.96
CA THR A 163 -9.80 3.46 12.02
C THR A 163 -10.35 4.86 12.20
N GLN A 164 -10.58 5.58 11.11
CA GLN A 164 -11.19 6.91 11.15
C GLN A 164 -12.59 6.88 11.76
N PHE A 165 -13.40 5.89 11.37
CA PHE A 165 -14.75 5.73 11.94
C PHE A 165 -14.70 5.56 13.46
N TYR A 166 -13.85 4.68 13.99
CA TYR A 166 -13.72 4.48 15.42
C TYR A 166 -13.21 5.73 16.14
N ASN A 167 -12.16 6.37 15.60
CA ASN A 167 -11.58 7.59 16.16
C ASN A 167 -12.60 8.76 16.19
N ASN A 168 -13.52 8.80 15.23
CA ASN A 168 -14.55 9.84 15.18
C ASN A 168 -15.80 9.51 16.01
N ASN A 169 -15.84 8.32 16.63
CA ASN A 169 -16.97 7.88 17.46
C ASN A 169 -16.58 7.55 18.90
N GLY A 170 -15.46 8.09 19.36
CA GLY A 170 -15.02 8.01 20.75
C GLY A 170 -14.01 6.92 21.05
N TYR A 171 -13.40 6.28 20.07
CA TYR A 171 -12.47 5.17 20.28
C TYR A 171 -11.08 5.48 19.72
N PRO A 172 -10.30 6.41 20.33
CA PRO A 172 -8.98 6.81 19.82
C PRO A 172 -7.92 5.69 19.93
N GLU A 173 -8.12 4.71 20.81
CA GLU A 173 -7.22 3.57 21.00
C GLU A 173 -7.48 2.41 20.05
N PHE A 174 -8.45 2.56 19.13
CA PHE A 174 -8.77 1.54 18.15
C PHE A 174 -7.53 1.10 17.36
N LYS A 175 -7.36 -0.22 17.21
CA LYS A 175 -6.28 -0.78 16.38
C LYS A 175 -6.66 -2.13 15.79
N PHE A 176 -6.08 -2.43 14.64
CA PHE A 176 -6.03 -3.79 14.11
C PHE A 176 -4.96 -4.58 14.85
N THR A 177 -5.31 -5.74 15.41
CA THR A 177 -4.36 -6.68 16.00
C THR A 177 -3.78 -7.62 14.96
N SER A 178 -4.58 -7.95 13.94
CA SER A 178 -4.12 -8.64 12.72
C SER A 178 -5.03 -8.35 11.54
N SER A 179 -4.47 -8.47 10.33
CA SER A 179 -5.19 -8.37 9.06
C SER A 179 -4.62 -9.44 8.12
N ILE A 180 -5.43 -10.42 7.78
CA ILE A 180 -5.03 -11.56 6.96
C ILE A 180 -5.95 -11.62 5.75
N ALA A 181 -5.36 -11.66 4.55
CA ALA A 181 -6.06 -11.98 3.32
C ALA A 181 -5.53 -13.30 2.79
N GLN A 182 -6.34 -14.34 2.81
CA GLN A 182 -5.96 -15.70 2.42
C GLN A 182 -6.63 -16.09 1.11
N LEU A 183 -5.84 -16.45 0.11
CA LEU A 183 -6.34 -17.02 -1.13
C LEU A 183 -6.77 -18.48 -0.90
N LYS A 184 -8.02 -18.79 -1.20
CA LYS A 184 -8.53 -20.17 -1.26
C LYS A 184 -8.30 -20.71 -2.67
N THR A 185 -7.26 -21.51 -2.86
CA THR A 185 -6.81 -22.01 -4.16
C THR A 185 -7.88 -22.80 -4.91
N ASN A 186 -8.74 -23.54 -4.19
CA ASN A 186 -9.84 -24.31 -4.78
C ASN A 186 -10.92 -23.43 -5.46
N THR A 187 -11.06 -22.16 -5.09
CA THR A 187 -12.10 -21.26 -5.60
C THR A 187 -11.54 -19.99 -6.23
N ASN A 188 -10.21 -19.79 -6.18
CA ASN A 188 -9.53 -18.56 -6.56
C ASN A 188 -10.17 -17.29 -5.92
N ASN A 189 -10.67 -17.41 -4.69
CA ASN A 189 -11.29 -16.31 -3.96
C ASN A 189 -10.53 -16.01 -2.67
N PHE A 190 -10.54 -14.75 -2.24
CA PHE A 190 -9.98 -14.31 -0.98
C PHE A 190 -10.99 -14.40 0.16
N GLU A 191 -10.50 -14.82 1.30
CA GLU A 191 -11.13 -14.62 2.61
C GLU A 191 -10.29 -13.59 3.38
N ILE A 192 -10.93 -12.53 3.85
CA ILE A 192 -10.30 -11.45 4.62
C ILE A 192 -10.70 -11.62 6.07
N ILE A 193 -9.72 -11.67 6.98
CA ILE A 193 -9.93 -11.75 8.42
C ILE A 193 -9.29 -10.52 9.06
N LEU A 194 -10.12 -9.66 9.65
CA LEU A 194 -9.70 -8.47 10.37
C LEU A 194 -9.92 -8.68 11.86
N ASN A 195 -8.85 -8.75 12.61
CA ASN A 195 -8.90 -8.84 14.07
C ASN A 195 -8.70 -7.44 14.64
N ILE A 196 -9.64 -6.95 15.43
CA ILE A 196 -9.63 -5.59 15.96
C ILE A 196 -9.63 -5.60 17.49
N ASN A 197 -9.08 -4.52 18.05
CA ASN A 197 -9.29 -4.12 19.42
C ASN A 197 -9.91 -2.73 19.40
N GLU A 198 -11.15 -2.61 19.89
CA GLU A 198 -11.91 -1.37 19.82
C GLU A 198 -11.43 -0.31 20.82
N GLY A 199 -10.72 -0.73 21.88
CA GLY A 199 -10.26 0.16 22.95
C GLY A 199 -11.39 0.67 23.82
N ASN A 200 -11.09 1.65 24.68
CA ASN A 200 -12.05 2.31 25.54
C ASN A 200 -12.74 3.48 24.83
N LYS A 201 -13.95 3.82 25.31
CA LYS A 201 -14.64 5.02 24.85
C LYS A 201 -14.14 6.24 25.62
N PHE A 202 -13.76 7.29 24.91
CA PHE A 202 -13.21 8.53 25.44
C PHE A 202 -14.18 9.70 25.23
N ASN A 203 -14.09 10.67 26.12
CA ASN A 203 -14.75 11.97 26.02
C ASN A 203 -13.69 13.10 25.97
N PHE A 204 -14.09 14.25 25.45
CA PHE A 204 -13.29 15.45 25.55
C PHE A 204 -13.27 15.99 26.99
N GLY A 205 -12.11 16.35 27.47
CA GLY A 205 -11.88 17.07 28.71
C GLY A 205 -11.82 18.59 28.49
N GLU A 206 -10.83 19.24 29.07
CA GLU A 206 -10.61 20.67 28.90
C GLU A 206 -10.07 21.01 27.52
N LEU A 207 -10.57 22.12 26.95
CA LEU A 207 -10.02 22.73 25.76
C LEU A 207 -9.20 23.94 26.15
N GLU A 208 -7.89 23.90 25.92
CA GLU A 208 -6.99 25.04 26.06
C GLU A 208 -6.63 25.59 24.68
N VAL A 209 -6.68 26.90 24.53
CA VAL A 209 -6.25 27.60 23.31
C VAL A 209 -5.23 28.65 23.71
N GLU A 210 -4.05 28.56 23.11
CA GLU A 210 -2.98 29.55 23.24
C GLU A 210 -2.74 30.20 21.89
N SER A 211 -2.54 31.52 21.86
CA SER A 211 -2.22 32.23 20.62
C SER A 211 -1.03 33.13 20.81
N LYS A 212 -0.04 33.01 19.92
CA LYS A 212 1.07 33.98 19.79
C LYS A 212 0.74 35.09 18.80
N LEU A 213 -0.43 35.04 18.18
CA LEU A 213 -0.90 36.05 17.22
C LEU A 213 -1.70 37.14 17.96
N LYS A 214 -1.27 38.39 17.83
CA LYS A 214 -1.83 39.53 18.60
C LYS A 214 -3.32 39.80 18.37
N LYS A 215 -3.82 39.52 17.16
CA LYS A 215 -5.22 39.78 16.79
C LYS A 215 -6.18 38.64 17.10
N ILE A 216 -5.66 37.44 17.49
CA ILE A 216 -6.50 36.29 17.79
C ILE A 216 -6.67 36.18 19.30
N ASN A 217 -7.89 36.38 19.77
CA ASN A 217 -8.24 36.20 21.17
C ASN A 217 -8.52 34.75 21.49
N PRO A 218 -7.69 34.08 22.33
CA PRO A 218 -7.88 32.66 22.66
C PRO A 218 -9.23 32.34 23.31
N GLN A 219 -9.76 33.25 24.13
CA GLN A 219 -11.04 33.06 24.83
C GLN A 219 -12.21 33.07 23.85
N PHE A 220 -12.21 34.01 22.89
CA PHE A 220 -13.20 34.01 21.83
C PHE A 220 -13.15 32.76 20.99
N VAL A 221 -11.94 32.36 20.55
CA VAL A 221 -11.72 31.13 19.78
C VAL A 221 -12.29 29.90 20.51
N LYS A 222 -12.02 29.76 21.79
CA LYS A 222 -12.53 28.65 22.62
C LYS A 222 -14.06 28.55 22.61
N THR A 223 -14.78 29.65 22.47
CA THR A 223 -16.26 29.67 22.47
C THR A 223 -16.87 29.17 21.15
N ILE A 224 -16.18 29.36 20.03
CA ILE A 224 -16.71 29.04 18.70
C ILE A 224 -16.33 27.65 18.21
N LEU A 225 -15.29 27.04 18.80
CA LEU A 225 -14.88 25.69 18.40
C LEU A 225 -15.91 24.64 18.77
N PRO A 226 -16.07 23.60 17.94
CA PRO A 226 -17.08 22.56 18.14
C PRO A 226 -16.76 21.60 19.31
N ILE A 227 -15.54 21.64 19.85
CA ILE A 227 -15.09 20.77 20.95
C ILE A 227 -15.73 21.26 22.25
N LYS A 228 -16.44 20.35 22.92
CA LYS A 228 -17.11 20.65 24.21
C LYS A 228 -16.67 19.65 25.27
N LYS A 229 -16.36 20.14 26.48
CA LYS A 229 -16.05 19.29 27.64
C LYS A 229 -17.20 18.30 27.90
N GLY A 230 -16.84 17.03 28.13
CA GLY A 230 -17.79 15.93 28.34
C GLY A 230 -18.42 15.39 27.04
N GLY A 231 -18.21 16.03 25.88
CA GLY A 231 -18.62 15.50 24.58
C GLY A 231 -17.85 14.24 24.21
N ILE A 232 -18.42 13.37 23.39
CA ILE A 232 -17.74 12.17 22.88
C ILE A 232 -16.50 12.63 22.09
N PHE A 233 -15.35 11.98 22.34
CA PHE A 233 -14.14 12.24 21.56
C PHE A 233 -14.41 11.96 20.09
N ASP A 234 -14.14 12.95 19.25
CA ASP A 234 -14.29 12.89 17.80
C ASP A 234 -13.10 13.57 17.14
N ARG A 235 -12.25 12.75 16.48
CA ARG A 235 -11.05 13.26 15.83
C ARG A 235 -11.36 14.19 14.65
N SER A 236 -12.52 14.06 14.02
CA SER A 236 -12.94 14.97 12.95
C SER A 236 -13.19 16.40 13.46
N LEU A 237 -13.71 16.56 14.68
CA LEU A 237 -13.89 17.86 15.32
C LEU A 237 -12.56 18.57 15.58
N LEU A 238 -11.48 17.83 15.91
CA LEU A 238 -10.14 18.41 16.03
C LEU A 238 -9.67 18.97 14.68
N LYS A 239 -9.83 18.20 13.60
CA LYS A 239 -9.47 18.65 12.26
C LYS A 239 -10.29 19.87 11.84
N GLU A 240 -11.59 19.82 12.07
CA GLU A 240 -12.49 20.96 11.79
C GLU A 240 -12.08 22.20 12.58
N SER A 241 -11.75 22.05 13.86
CA SER A 241 -11.26 23.14 14.71
C SER A 241 -9.99 23.78 14.15
N VAL A 242 -9.04 22.97 13.70
CA VAL A 242 -7.79 23.47 13.08
C VAL A 242 -8.10 24.25 11.79
N GLU A 243 -8.96 23.73 10.93
CA GLU A 243 -9.32 24.44 9.69
C GLU A 243 -10.08 25.76 9.97
N GLN A 244 -11.01 25.76 10.94
CA GLN A 244 -11.69 26.99 11.38
C GLN A 244 -10.69 28.04 11.90
N LEU A 245 -9.69 27.61 12.70
CA LEU A 245 -8.65 28.50 13.20
C LEU A 245 -7.79 29.08 12.08
N LYS A 246 -7.48 28.30 11.05
CA LYS A 246 -6.76 28.79 9.87
C LYS A 246 -7.55 29.88 9.14
N GLU A 247 -8.85 29.66 8.94
CA GLU A 247 -9.70 30.67 8.27
C GLU A 247 -9.84 31.95 9.10
N ILE A 248 -9.98 31.82 10.43
CA ILE A 248 -10.01 33.02 11.33
C ILE A 248 -8.69 33.78 11.24
N ALA A 249 -7.56 33.11 11.32
CA ALA A 249 -6.27 33.77 11.23
C ALA A 249 -6.05 34.44 9.87
N LYS A 250 -6.49 33.81 8.80
CA LYS A 250 -6.42 34.36 7.45
C LYS A 250 -7.28 35.63 7.31
N SER A 251 -8.48 35.66 7.90
CA SER A 251 -9.34 36.84 7.90
C SER A 251 -8.73 38.01 8.67
N GLU A 252 -7.90 37.75 9.69
CA GLU A 252 -7.16 38.72 10.47
C GLU A 252 -5.82 39.16 9.82
N GLY A 253 -5.54 38.66 8.60
CA GLY A 253 -4.38 39.04 7.79
C GLY A 253 -3.12 38.18 8.00
N TYR A 254 -3.22 37.02 8.64
CA TYR A 254 -2.12 36.07 8.78
C TYR A 254 -2.16 35.09 7.63
N SER A 255 -1.20 35.16 6.70
CA SER A 255 -1.15 34.26 5.53
C SER A 255 -0.52 32.91 5.81
N PHE A 256 0.36 32.84 6.80
CA PHE A 256 1.08 31.60 7.18
C PHE A 256 0.94 31.39 8.67
N ILE A 257 0.23 30.34 9.05
CA ILE A 257 0.03 29.96 10.43
C ILE A 257 0.31 28.47 10.61
N GLU A 258 0.79 28.13 11.78
CA GLU A 258 1.00 26.77 12.23
C GLU A 258 0.18 26.54 13.50
N ILE A 259 -0.57 25.46 13.56
CA ILE A 259 -1.42 25.11 14.69
C ILE A 259 -1.00 23.74 15.21
N ASP A 260 -0.36 23.77 16.38
CA ASP A 260 0.00 22.57 17.09
C ASP A 260 -1.21 22.06 17.87
N THR A 261 -1.53 20.77 17.69
CA THR A 261 -2.61 20.09 18.39
C THR A 261 -2.03 19.05 19.32
N ASN A 262 -2.11 19.29 20.63
CA ASN A 262 -1.66 18.36 21.64
C ASN A 262 -2.85 17.72 22.33
N LEU A 263 -2.85 16.38 22.35
CA LEU A 263 -3.79 15.58 23.11
C LEU A 263 -3.10 15.15 24.41
N LEU A 264 -3.71 15.44 25.54
CA LEU A 264 -3.19 15.18 26.87
C LEU A 264 -4.18 14.28 27.62
N ASP A 265 -3.65 13.48 28.54
CA ASP A 265 -4.53 12.73 29.43
C ASP A 265 -5.26 13.71 30.35
N GLY A 266 -6.59 13.58 30.42
CA GLY A 266 -7.42 14.38 31.29
C GLY A 266 -7.31 13.94 32.76
N SER A 267 -7.99 14.68 33.64
CA SER A 267 -7.99 14.39 35.08
C SER A 267 -8.72 13.11 35.47
N GLU A 268 -9.57 12.58 34.59
CA GLU A 268 -10.33 11.36 34.79
C GLU A 268 -9.94 10.30 33.74
N PRO A 269 -10.13 8.99 34.03
CA PRO A 269 -9.91 7.93 33.05
C PRO A 269 -10.76 8.12 31.79
N ASN A 270 -10.19 7.85 30.62
CA ASN A 270 -10.84 7.96 29.33
C ASN A 270 -11.34 9.39 28.99
N VAL A 271 -10.68 10.40 29.51
CA VAL A 271 -10.88 11.80 29.15
C VAL A 271 -9.61 12.33 28.48
N VAL A 272 -9.79 13.06 27.37
CA VAL A 272 -8.71 13.66 26.59
C VAL A 272 -8.85 15.17 26.63
N ASP A 273 -7.88 15.85 27.24
CA ASP A 273 -7.72 17.28 27.16
C ASP A 273 -7.07 17.68 25.84
N VAL A 274 -7.52 18.80 25.29
CA VAL A 274 -7.04 19.30 23.98
C VAL A 274 -6.37 20.65 24.20
N ARG A 275 -5.12 20.77 23.76
CA ARG A 275 -4.40 22.04 23.74
C ARG A 275 -4.08 22.41 22.29
N LEU A 276 -4.57 23.58 21.86
CA LEU A 276 -4.31 24.16 20.54
C LEU A 276 -3.40 25.37 20.71
N ILE A 277 -2.25 25.37 20.02
CA ILE A 277 -1.28 26.47 20.07
C ILE A 277 -1.18 27.06 18.67
N ILE A 278 -1.52 28.35 18.53
CA ILE A 278 -1.53 29.07 17.27
C ILE A 278 -0.24 29.90 17.16
N ASN A 279 0.58 29.55 16.18
CA ASN A 279 1.86 30.21 15.90
C ASN A 279 1.83 30.92 14.53
N GLU A 280 2.67 31.92 14.33
CA GLU A 280 2.98 32.44 13.00
C GLU A 280 3.92 31.43 12.33
N GLY A 281 3.53 30.91 11.17
CA GLY A 281 4.34 30.00 10.37
C GLY A 281 5.52 30.70 9.68
N PRO A 282 6.48 29.94 9.13
CA PRO A 282 7.62 30.51 8.44
C PRO A 282 7.17 31.30 7.21
N ARG A 283 7.70 32.52 7.05
CA ARG A 283 7.44 33.35 5.86
C ARG A 283 8.25 32.80 4.68
N VAL A 284 7.57 32.34 3.64
CA VAL A 284 8.23 31.96 2.39
C VAL A 284 8.42 33.21 1.55
N TYR A 285 9.66 33.63 1.35
CA TYR A 285 10.01 34.70 0.39
C TYR A 285 10.23 34.03 -0.98
N VAL A 286 9.46 34.47 -1.96
CA VAL A 286 9.73 34.12 -3.36
C VAL A 286 10.75 35.16 -3.86
N ASN A 287 11.99 34.73 -4.06
CA ASN A 287 12.97 35.54 -4.77
C ASN A 287 12.59 35.54 -6.26
N ASN A 288 12.25 36.70 -6.77
CA ASN A 288 12.09 36.94 -8.21
C ASN A 288 13.45 36.92 -8.91
#